data_8a2b873935480407f509622bfee47dde
#
_entry.id   8a2b873935480407f509622bfee47dde
#
_cell.length_a   1.000
_cell.length_b   1.000
_cell.length_c   1.000
_cell.angle_alpha   90.00
_cell.angle_beta   90.00
_cell.angle_gamma   90.00
#
_symmetry.space_group_name_H-M   'P 1'
#
loop_
_entity.id
_entity.type
_entity.pdbx_description
1 polymer ?
#
loop_
_entity_poly.entity_id
_entity_poly.type
_entity_poly.pdbx_seq_one_letter_code
_entity_poly.pdbx_strand_id
1 'polypeptide(L)'
;MNDFLNSTSTVPEFVGASEIGDTIGMVIPRVDQQLLDKLHVTKQYKTLGILSDRTGAGPQIMAMDEGIKATNMECIDVEWPRDTKGGGGHGCLIIIGGDDPADARQAIRVALDNLHRTFGDVYNAKAGHLELQFTARAAGAAHLG
;
A
#
# COMPACT_ATOMS: atom_id res chain seq x y z
N MET A 1 3.23 -17.39 21.44
CA MET A 1 4.52 -17.62 20.87
C MET A 1 4.67 -17.08 19.47
N ASN A 2 3.71 -17.29 18.65
CA ASN A 2 3.81 -16.81 17.30
C ASN A 2 3.97 -15.30 17.19
N ASP A 3 3.27 -14.56 18.05
CA ASP A 3 3.38 -13.11 17.98
C ASP A 3 4.79 -12.63 18.34
N PHE A 4 5.38 -13.31 19.32
CA PHE A 4 6.74 -12.95 19.69
C PHE A 4 7.70 -13.27 18.56
N LEU A 5 7.57 -14.42 17.95
CA LEU A 5 8.45 -14.80 16.86
C LEU A 5 8.26 -13.87 15.67
N ASN A 6 7.02 -13.48 15.39
CA ASN A 6 6.76 -12.59 14.28
C ASN A 6 7.34 -11.19 14.50
N SER A 7 7.29 -10.70 15.74
CA SER A 7 7.82 -9.37 15.99
C SER A 7 9.34 -9.34 15.96
N THR A 8 9.99 -10.50 16.12
CA THR A 8 11.45 -10.56 16.05
C THR A 8 11.95 -11.17 14.74
N SER A 9 11.04 -11.57 13.87
CA SER A 9 11.43 -12.21 12.63
C SER A 9 12.18 -11.26 11.73
N THR A 10 13.17 -11.76 11.02
CA THR A 10 13.88 -11.01 10.00
C THR A 10 13.43 -11.42 8.60
N VAL A 11 12.49 -12.35 8.52
CA VAL A 11 12.02 -12.84 7.22
C VAL A 11 10.97 -11.89 6.67
N PRO A 12 11.09 -11.47 5.40
CA PRO A 12 10.04 -10.66 4.78
C PRO A 12 8.70 -11.37 4.83
N GLU A 13 7.64 -10.60 5.02
CA GLU A 13 6.34 -11.23 5.17
C GLU A 13 5.29 -10.56 4.33
N PHE A 14 4.42 -11.37 3.77
CA PHE A 14 3.25 -10.91 3.07
C PHE A 14 2.19 -10.69 4.15
N VAL A 15 1.67 -9.50 4.23
CA VAL A 15 0.70 -9.16 5.27
C VAL A 15 -0.72 -9.43 4.82
N GLY A 16 -1.03 -9.11 3.59
CA GLY A 16 -2.38 -9.31 3.07
C GLY A 16 -2.57 -8.69 1.71
N ALA A 17 -3.79 -8.78 1.22
CA ALA A 17 -4.17 -8.23 -0.07
C ALA A 17 -5.61 -7.74 -0.01
N SER A 18 -5.99 -6.89 -0.96
CA SER A 18 -7.36 -6.50 -1.10
C SER A 18 -8.17 -7.69 -1.62
N GLU A 19 -9.50 -7.63 -1.50
CA GLU A 19 -10.33 -8.75 -1.88
C GLU A 19 -10.15 -9.20 -3.32
N ILE A 20 -9.94 -8.31 -4.22
CA ILE A 20 -9.74 -8.68 -5.61
C ILE A 20 -8.26 -8.86 -5.96
N GLY A 21 -7.39 -8.72 -4.97
CA GLY A 21 -5.98 -9.06 -5.16
C GLY A 21 -5.16 -8.06 -5.94
N ASP A 22 -5.65 -6.86 -6.18
CA ASP A 22 -4.89 -5.88 -6.93
C ASP A 22 -4.05 -4.95 -6.03
N THR A 23 -4.19 -5.06 -4.74
CA THR A 23 -3.35 -4.35 -3.78
C THR A 23 -2.78 -5.36 -2.82
N ILE A 24 -1.49 -5.33 -2.62
CA ILE A 24 -0.84 -6.24 -1.69
C ILE A 24 -0.02 -5.44 -0.69
N GLY A 25 0.10 -5.98 0.49
CA GLY A 25 0.86 -5.38 1.55
C GLY A 25 1.92 -6.32 2.09
N MET A 26 3.11 -5.81 2.31
CA MET A 26 4.25 -6.61 2.73
C MET A 26 5.07 -5.86 3.76
N VAL A 27 5.87 -6.60 4.50
CA VAL A 27 6.77 -6.02 5.49
C VAL A 27 8.15 -6.63 5.33
N ILE A 28 9.18 -5.81 5.40
CA ILE A 28 10.55 -6.25 5.48
C ILE A 28 11.01 -5.92 6.90
N PRO A 29 11.08 -6.91 7.79
CA PRO A 29 11.36 -6.62 9.20
C PRO A 29 12.75 -6.08 9.49
N ARG A 30 13.73 -6.44 8.66
CA ARG A 30 15.07 -5.93 8.84
C ARG A 30 15.62 -5.62 7.47
N VAL A 31 15.48 -4.39 7.08
CA VAL A 31 15.84 -3.98 5.74
C VAL A 31 17.35 -3.79 5.62
N ASP A 32 17.90 -4.20 4.48
CA ASP A 32 19.31 -4.04 4.21
C ASP A 32 19.63 -2.56 3.95
N GLN A 33 20.75 -2.12 4.47
CA GLN A 33 21.17 -0.73 4.33
C GLN A 33 21.34 -0.30 2.87
N GLN A 34 21.76 -1.21 2.02
CA GLN A 34 21.94 -0.87 0.61
C GLN A 34 20.62 -0.49 -0.05
N LEU A 35 19.51 -1.11 0.39
CA LEU A 35 18.21 -0.73 -0.14
C LEU A 35 17.83 0.67 0.31
N LEU A 36 18.06 0.98 1.57
CA LEU A 36 17.77 2.30 2.08
C LEU A 36 18.59 3.36 1.33
N ASP A 37 19.84 3.04 1.05
CA ASP A 37 20.70 3.95 0.32
C ASP A 37 20.17 4.22 -1.09
N LYS A 38 19.69 3.18 -1.75
CA LYS A 38 19.13 3.32 -3.08
C LYS A 38 17.81 4.08 -3.08
N LEU A 39 17.09 4.03 -1.98
CA LEU A 39 15.86 4.79 -1.84
C LEU A 39 16.13 6.24 -1.43
N HIS A 40 17.40 6.59 -1.26
CA HIS A 40 17.82 7.93 -0.86
C HIS A 40 17.24 8.37 0.47
N VAL A 41 17.14 7.42 1.39
CA VAL A 41 16.58 7.68 2.70
C VAL A 41 17.70 8.09 3.64
N THR A 42 17.56 9.25 4.26
CA THR A 42 18.58 9.74 5.16
C THR A 42 18.48 9.16 6.57
N LYS A 43 17.27 8.71 6.91
CA LYS A 43 17.08 8.17 8.24
C LYS A 43 17.31 6.68 8.21
N GLN A 44 17.80 6.12 9.30
CA GLN A 44 18.08 4.73 9.34
C GLN A 44 16.89 3.96 9.85
N TYR A 45 16.03 3.51 9.01
CA TYR A 45 14.91 2.67 9.40
C TYR A 45 15.37 1.22 9.49
N LYS A 46 14.79 0.48 10.41
CA LYS A 46 15.08 -0.94 10.52
C LYS A 46 14.08 -1.77 9.74
N THR A 47 12.86 -1.28 9.62
CA THR A 47 11.76 -2.02 9.04
C THR A 47 11.10 -1.21 7.96
N LEU A 48 10.69 -1.85 6.87
CA LEU A 48 9.88 -1.21 5.84
C LEU A 48 8.53 -1.89 5.74
N GLY A 49 7.51 -1.08 5.50
CA GLY A 49 6.20 -1.57 5.08
C GLY A 49 5.98 -1.15 3.63
N ILE A 50 5.36 -1.98 2.86
CA ILE A 50 5.14 -1.73 1.43
C ILE A 50 3.70 -2.01 1.07
N LEU A 51 3.07 -1.04 0.42
CA LEU A 51 1.75 -1.22 -0.13
C LEU A 51 1.89 -1.01 -1.64
N SER A 52 1.55 -2.03 -2.40
CA SER A 52 1.70 -2.00 -3.84
C SER A 52 0.37 -2.26 -4.51
N ASP A 53 0.04 -1.48 -5.50
CA ASP A 53 -1.24 -1.52 -6.15
C ASP A 53 -1.06 -1.49 -7.65
N ARG A 54 -1.96 -2.10 -8.37
CA ARG A 54 -1.87 -2.16 -9.83
C ARG A 54 -2.58 -1.01 -10.51
N THR A 55 -3.53 -0.37 -9.88
CA THR A 55 -4.31 0.68 -10.50
C THR A 55 -4.51 1.85 -9.57
N GLY A 56 -4.42 3.02 -10.09
CA GLY A 56 -4.76 4.23 -9.40
C GLY A 56 -4.01 4.48 -8.10
N ALA A 57 -4.18 5.61 -7.52
CA ALA A 57 -3.43 5.97 -6.34
C ALA A 57 -4.25 6.62 -5.23
N GLY A 58 -5.36 7.22 -5.56
CA GLY A 58 -6.12 7.99 -4.58
C GLY A 58 -6.45 7.25 -3.30
N PRO A 59 -7.21 6.18 -3.37
CA PRO A 59 -7.56 5.43 -2.17
C PRO A 59 -6.38 4.76 -1.50
N GLN A 60 -5.33 4.46 -2.24
CA GLN A 60 -4.12 3.89 -1.65
C GLN A 60 -3.47 4.90 -0.72
N ILE A 61 -3.40 6.14 -1.15
CA ILE A 61 -2.85 7.20 -0.34
C ILE A 61 -3.71 7.44 0.89
N MET A 62 -5.03 7.48 0.71
CA MET A 62 -5.96 7.65 1.82
C MET A 62 -5.83 6.50 2.82
N ALA A 63 -5.73 5.29 2.31
CA ALA A 63 -5.60 4.11 3.16
C ALA A 63 -4.30 4.13 3.95
N MET A 64 -3.21 4.48 3.29
CA MET A 64 -1.93 4.52 3.96
C MET A 64 -1.84 5.67 4.97
N ASP A 65 -2.52 6.78 4.71
CA ASP A 65 -2.62 7.87 5.67
C ASP A 65 -3.17 7.32 7.00
N GLU A 66 -4.21 6.52 6.92
CA GLU A 66 -4.79 5.91 8.12
C GLU A 66 -3.80 4.95 8.79
N GLY A 67 -3.08 4.17 8.00
CA GLY A 67 -2.07 3.27 8.53
C GLY A 67 -0.97 4.00 9.27
N ILE A 68 -0.49 5.08 8.71
CA ILE A 68 0.56 5.87 9.34
C ILE A 68 0.05 6.52 10.62
N LYS A 69 -1.16 7.07 10.59
CA LYS A 69 -1.72 7.71 11.77
C LYS A 69 -1.96 6.75 12.92
N ALA A 70 -2.16 5.50 12.61
CA ALA A 70 -2.42 4.50 13.64
C ALA A 70 -1.14 3.91 14.26
N THR A 71 0.02 4.28 13.77
CA THR A 71 1.27 3.67 14.19
C THR A 71 2.38 4.71 14.28
N ASN A 72 3.59 4.25 14.58
CA ASN A 72 4.76 5.13 14.58
C ASN A 72 5.55 5.04 13.27
N MET A 73 4.92 4.56 12.22
CA MET A 73 5.60 4.48 10.92
C MET A 73 5.62 5.85 10.25
N GLU A 74 6.57 6.04 9.37
CA GLU A 74 6.74 7.28 8.62
C GLU A 74 6.75 6.99 7.13
N CYS A 75 6.26 7.90 6.34
CA CYS A 75 6.27 7.72 4.89
C CYS A 75 7.66 7.99 4.34
N ILE A 76 8.16 7.06 3.56
CA ILE A 76 9.45 7.22 2.90
C ILE A 76 9.25 7.65 1.47
N ASP A 77 8.36 7.01 0.75
CA ASP A 77 8.23 7.26 -0.68
C ASP A 77 6.85 6.88 -1.17
N VAL A 78 6.36 7.65 -2.12
CA VAL A 78 5.10 7.36 -2.80
C VAL A 78 5.39 7.51 -4.29
N GLU A 79 5.21 6.43 -5.03
CA GLU A 79 5.45 6.47 -6.46
C GLU A 79 4.24 6.06 -7.26
N TRP A 80 4.00 6.80 -8.31
CA TRP A 80 2.96 6.50 -9.23
C TRP A 80 3.58 6.39 -10.58
N PRO A 81 3.64 5.22 -11.13
CA PRO A 81 4.17 5.04 -12.48
C PRO A 81 3.32 5.80 -13.46
N ARG A 82 3.98 6.64 -14.30
CA ARG A 82 3.20 7.34 -15.20
C ARG A 82 3.46 7.08 -16.49
N ASP A 83 3.97 6.25 -17.00
CA ASP A 83 4.28 6.10 -18.20
C ASP A 83 3.79 5.74 -19.01
N THR A 84 3.20 5.72 -19.37
CA THR A 84 2.87 4.94 -19.99
C THR A 84 2.36 5.22 -21.19
N LYS A 85 2.91 4.97 -22.22
CA LYS A 85 2.55 5.04 -23.42
C LYS A 85 1.37 4.40 -23.50
N GLY A 86 0.50 4.59 -23.49
CA GLY A 86 -0.61 3.93 -23.71
C GLY A 86 -1.55 3.86 -22.64
N GLY A 87 -1.28 4.31 -21.63
CA GLY A 87 -2.25 4.18 -20.70
C GLY A 87 -2.04 5.00 -19.59
N GLY A 88 -2.85 5.45 -18.88
CA GLY A 88 -2.62 6.23 -17.74
C GLY A 88 -1.78 5.47 -16.78
N GLY A 89 -1.17 6.15 -15.88
CA GLY A 89 -0.36 5.53 -14.90
C GLY A 89 -1.09 4.45 -14.18
N HIS A 90 -0.48 3.32 -14.08
CA HIS A 90 -1.09 2.23 -13.42
C HIS A 90 -0.32 1.96 -12.19
N GLY A 91 -0.99 1.87 -11.10
CA GLY A 91 -0.41 1.44 -9.86
C GLY A 91 0.10 2.56 -8.99
N CYS A 92 0.46 2.15 -7.81
CA CYS A 92 0.98 3.03 -6.79
C CYS A 92 1.87 2.17 -5.91
N LEU A 93 2.99 2.72 -5.50
CA LEU A 93 3.87 2.04 -4.57
C LEU A 93 4.07 2.99 -3.41
N ILE A 94 3.74 2.56 -2.22
CA ILE A 94 3.95 3.36 -1.02
C ILE A 94 4.87 2.59 -0.09
N ILE A 95 5.94 3.25 0.33
CA ILE A 95 6.91 2.66 1.23
C ILE A 95 6.92 3.47 2.51
N ILE A 96 6.78 2.78 3.62
CA ILE A 96 6.84 3.39 4.94
C ILE A 96 7.97 2.76 5.73
N GLY A 97 8.51 3.48 6.68
CA GLY A 97 9.62 3.01 7.49
C GLY A 97 9.41 3.24 8.96
N GLY A 98 10.04 2.42 9.74
CA GLY A 98 9.99 2.51 11.19
C GLY A 98 10.98 1.55 11.82
N ASP A 99 10.87 1.38 13.12
CA ASP A 99 11.81 0.53 13.84
C ASP A 99 11.24 -0.80 14.27
N ASP A 100 9.92 -0.92 14.28
CA ASP A 100 9.27 -2.12 14.81
C ASP A 100 8.45 -2.82 13.73
N PRO A 101 8.76 -4.07 13.42
CA PRO A 101 7.97 -4.83 12.45
C PRO A 101 6.49 -4.94 12.81
N ALA A 102 6.16 -4.95 14.09
CA ALA A 102 4.77 -5.00 14.51
C ALA A 102 4.02 -3.73 14.10
N ASP A 103 4.66 -2.57 14.21
CA ASP A 103 4.09 -1.33 13.74
C ASP A 103 3.91 -1.35 12.22
N ALA A 104 4.89 -1.85 11.51
CA ALA A 104 4.79 -1.95 10.06
C ALA A 104 3.62 -2.83 9.66
N ARG A 105 3.48 -3.99 10.29
CA ARG A 105 2.36 -4.89 10.02
C ARG A 105 1.04 -4.21 10.31
N GLN A 106 0.95 -3.51 11.43
CA GLN A 106 -0.28 -2.84 11.81
C GLN A 106 -0.65 -1.74 10.82
N ALA A 107 0.32 -0.95 10.38
CA ALA A 107 0.07 0.10 9.41
C ALA A 107 -0.48 -0.49 8.11
N ILE A 108 0.13 -1.56 7.63
CA ILE A 108 -0.31 -2.22 6.41
C ILE A 108 -1.70 -2.84 6.58
N ARG A 109 -1.98 -3.46 7.72
CA ARG A 109 -3.31 -4.02 7.98
C ARG A 109 -4.37 -2.94 8.01
N VAL A 110 -4.09 -1.83 8.66
CA VAL A 110 -5.03 -0.72 8.72
C VAL A 110 -5.29 -0.18 7.32
N ALA A 111 -4.25 -0.08 6.50
CA ALA A 111 -4.39 0.40 5.14
C ALA A 111 -5.26 -0.56 4.31
N LEU A 112 -4.97 -1.86 4.37
CA LEU A 112 -5.76 -2.84 3.63
C LEU A 112 -7.21 -2.86 4.08
N ASP A 113 -7.44 -2.74 5.38
CA ASP A 113 -8.78 -2.73 5.93
C ASP A 113 -9.55 -1.50 5.48
N ASN A 114 -8.87 -0.37 5.41
CA ASN A 114 -9.47 0.85 4.91
C ASN A 114 -9.87 0.70 3.43
N LEU A 115 -9.03 0.04 2.64
CA LEU A 115 -9.35 -0.22 1.25
C LEU A 115 -10.56 -1.13 1.11
N HIS A 116 -10.69 -2.15 1.97
CA HIS A 116 -11.86 -3.01 1.93
C HIS A 116 -13.13 -2.22 2.18
N ARG A 117 -13.08 -1.27 3.07
CA ARG A 117 -14.26 -0.46 3.34
C ARG A 117 -14.63 0.42 2.15
N THR A 118 -13.65 0.88 1.41
CA THR A 118 -13.95 1.72 0.25
C THR A 118 -14.49 0.91 -0.93
N PHE A 119 -14.28 -0.42 -0.93
CA PHE A 119 -14.87 -1.21 -1.97
C PHE A 119 -16.39 -1.21 -1.92
N GLY A 120 -16.97 -0.92 -0.79
CA GLY A 120 -18.41 -0.87 -0.71
C GLY A 120 -19.02 0.32 -1.42
N ASP A 121 -18.18 1.32 -1.76
CA ASP A 121 -18.68 2.52 -2.37
C ASP A 121 -18.56 2.40 -3.88
N VAL A 122 -19.44 1.64 -4.47
CA VAL A 122 -19.43 1.41 -5.90
C VAL A 122 -20.72 1.92 -6.50
N TYR A 123 -20.61 2.68 -7.55
CA TYR A 123 -21.75 3.23 -8.22
C TYR A 123 -21.83 2.67 -9.64
N ASN A 124 -22.98 2.19 -10.02
CA ASN A 124 -23.18 1.64 -11.35
C ASN A 124 -24.13 2.53 -12.13
N ALA A 125 -23.88 2.67 -13.40
CA ALA A 125 -24.80 3.39 -14.27
C ALA A 125 -26.06 2.56 -14.42
N LYS A 126 -27.14 3.22 -14.80
CA LYS A 126 -28.39 2.53 -15.02
C LYS A 126 -28.27 1.46 -16.08
N ALA A 127 -27.32 1.62 -16.97
CA ALA A 127 -27.09 0.62 -18.01
C ALA A 127 -26.32 -0.60 -17.52
N GLY A 128 -25.95 -0.62 -16.25
CA GLY A 128 -25.23 -1.77 -15.70
C GLY A 128 -23.72 -1.65 -15.73
N HIS A 129 -23.19 -0.55 -16.23
CA HIS A 129 -21.74 -0.38 -16.22
C HIS A 129 -21.28 0.14 -14.89
N LEU A 130 -20.09 -0.26 -14.49
CA LEU A 130 -19.50 0.28 -13.30
C LEU A 130 -19.17 1.73 -13.59
N GLU A 131 -19.93 2.64 -13.01
CA GLU A 131 -19.75 4.03 -13.30
C GLU A 131 -18.68 4.65 -12.49
N LEU A 132 -18.63 4.37 -11.24
CA LEU A 132 -17.67 4.97 -10.34
C LEU A 132 -17.45 4.05 -9.17
N GLN A 133 -16.22 3.82 -8.87
CA GLN A 133 -15.88 3.10 -7.69
C GLN A 133 -14.99 4.05 -6.89
N PHE A 134 -15.28 4.22 -5.62
CA PHE A 134 -14.53 5.16 -4.82
C PHE A 134 -13.20 4.53 -4.48
N THR A 135 -12.36 4.33 -5.43
CA THR A 135 -11.06 3.73 -5.25
C THR A 135 -10.15 4.20 -6.37
N ALA A 136 -8.90 3.92 -6.21
CA ALA A 136 -7.95 4.19 -7.25
C ALA A 136 -8.23 3.35 -8.49
N ARG A 137 -8.95 2.24 -8.30
CA ARG A 137 -9.29 1.40 -9.43
C ARG A 137 -10.26 2.11 -10.35
N ALA A 138 -11.18 2.85 -9.78
CA ALA A 138 -12.12 3.60 -10.61
C ALA A 138 -11.34 4.62 -11.42
N ALA A 139 -10.38 5.28 -10.82
CA ALA A 139 -9.55 6.21 -11.55
C ALA A 139 -8.76 5.51 -12.64
N GLY A 140 -8.21 4.36 -12.32
CA GLY A 140 -7.50 3.57 -13.30
C GLY A 140 -8.40 3.14 -14.45
N ALA A 141 -9.61 2.72 -14.13
CA ALA A 141 -10.55 2.32 -15.14
C ALA A 141 -10.94 3.50 -16.03
N ALA A 142 -11.06 4.66 -15.46
CA ALA A 142 -11.37 5.85 -16.25
C ALA A 142 -10.25 6.17 -17.23
N HIS A 143 -9.03 5.91 -16.85
CA HIS A 143 -7.93 6.12 -17.76
C HIS A 143 -7.89 5.09 -18.86
N LEU A 144 -8.38 3.92 -18.57
CA LEU A 144 -8.40 2.90 -19.58
C LEU A 144 -9.51 3.17 -20.59
N GLY A 145 -10.47 3.89 -20.20
CA GLY A 145 -11.57 4.20 -21.10
C GLY A 145 -11.23 5.26 -22.12
#